data_1537c489658bbe6eb0a4618b7b91b3b7
#
_entry.id   1537c489658bbe6eb0a4618b7b91b3b7
#
_cell.length_a   1.000
_cell.length_b   1.000
_cell.length_c   1.000
_cell.angle_alpha   90.00
_cell.angle_beta   90.00
_cell.angle_gamma   90.00
#
_symmetry.space_group_name_H-M   'P 1'
#
loop_
_entity.id
_entity.type
_entity.pdbx_description
1 polymer ?
#
loop_
_entity_poly.entity_id
_entity_poly.type
_entity_poly.pdbx_seq_one_letter_code
_entity_poly.pdbx_strand_id
1 'polypeptide(L)'
;MTTPIPHLLLRGGNTFDSSARTFSGPRDVLCHDGRFVAAAADGAGNVLACEGMYIVPGLIDCHVHLTSSGAGNEESLTRGMPTAIRAFRAMRHAEATLRAGFTLVRDLGAPEHLNIHLARAIADGLIEGPTILAAGFGVTMTGGHGHTAIAREADGPDEVRKAVREQLRAGAGAIKLFASGGVMTPGVDPRAPSFTEAELQAGVEEAHKAFRTAAAHAQATEGIKNAIRAGVDSIEHGIWLDEEAIGLMLDRGTYLVPTLTAPTQIDAGGAEAGIPGFMLEKNKRVIEDHIASYQTAVEAGVKVAAGTDQGTPMNRPGENGQEIVLMANHGLTPATALLAATAWAAEMLGLGEERGRVDEGYIADAVVLSRDPLADITAIADPTAIVAVVKDGRVVHRNDGGTR
;
A
#
# COMPACT_ATOMS: atom_id res chain seq x y z
N MET A 1 12.37 27.36 8.73
CA MET A 1 13.38 27.49 7.66
C MET A 1 13.74 26.08 7.25
N THR A 2 13.36 25.64 6.06
CA THR A 2 13.74 24.33 5.52
C THR A 2 15.22 24.35 5.19
N THR A 3 16.00 23.45 5.77
CA THR A 3 17.41 23.26 5.41
C THR A 3 17.47 22.89 3.92
N PRO A 4 18.32 23.54 3.10
CA PRO A 4 18.46 23.16 1.69
C PRO A 4 18.75 21.66 1.57
N ILE A 5 18.04 20.99 0.68
CA ILE A 5 18.29 19.56 0.41
C ILE A 5 19.60 19.51 -0.38
N PRO A 6 20.67 18.87 0.15
CA PRO A 6 21.92 18.76 -0.58
C PRO A 6 21.70 17.96 -1.86
N HIS A 7 22.40 18.31 -2.92
CA HIS A 7 22.42 17.52 -4.15
C HIS A 7 22.91 16.09 -3.83
N LEU A 8 22.19 15.10 -4.35
CA LEU A 8 22.57 13.68 -4.25
C LEU A 8 22.75 13.10 -5.66
N LEU A 9 23.90 12.52 -5.92
CA LEU A 9 24.18 11.80 -7.15
C LEU A 9 24.21 10.28 -6.87
N LEU A 10 23.30 9.53 -7.48
CA LEU A 10 23.37 8.07 -7.58
C LEU A 10 24.20 7.77 -8.83
N ARG A 11 25.47 7.33 -8.63
CA ARG A 11 26.45 7.21 -9.72
C ARG A 11 26.46 5.81 -10.31
N GLY A 12 26.29 5.71 -11.64
CA GLY A 12 26.61 4.51 -12.42
C GLY A 12 25.71 3.30 -12.19
N GLY A 13 24.49 3.51 -11.66
CA GLY A 13 23.54 2.41 -11.41
C GLY A 13 22.69 2.06 -12.62
N ASN A 14 22.27 0.79 -12.73
CA ASN A 14 21.26 0.36 -13.69
C ASN A 14 19.90 0.85 -13.21
N THR A 15 19.24 1.70 -13.99
CA THR A 15 17.97 2.34 -13.57
C THR A 15 16.79 1.67 -14.25
N PHE A 16 15.74 1.33 -13.48
CA PHE A 16 14.51 0.75 -14.02
C PHE A 16 13.74 1.77 -14.86
N ASP A 17 13.55 1.45 -16.12
CA ASP A 17 12.68 2.18 -17.04
C ASP A 17 11.28 1.60 -16.98
N SER A 18 10.34 2.32 -16.37
CA SER A 18 8.95 1.91 -16.20
C SER A 18 8.20 1.76 -17.53
N SER A 19 8.61 2.48 -18.58
CA SER A 19 7.99 2.43 -19.90
C SER A 19 8.49 1.24 -20.72
N ALA A 20 9.79 1.01 -20.71
CA ALA A 20 10.42 -0.14 -21.38
C ALA A 20 10.29 -1.44 -20.58
N ARG A 21 9.96 -1.37 -19.27
CA ARG A 21 9.87 -2.50 -18.33
C ARG A 21 11.17 -3.30 -18.24
N THR A 22 12.28 -2.61 -18.25
CA THR A 22 13.63 -3.20 -18.17
C THR A 22 14.59 -2.23 -17.52
N PHE A 23 15.79 -2.69 -17.18
CA PHE A 23 16.84 -1.80 -16.74
C PHE A 23 17.55 -1.16 -17.95
N SER A 24 17.77 0.17 -17.88
CA SER A 24 18.73 0.86 -18.74
C SER A 24 20.14 0.39 -18.38
N GLY A 25 21.10 0.61 -19.25
CA GLY A 25 22.52 0.49 -18.87
C GLY A 25 22.90 1.45 -17.73
N PRO A 26 24.13 1.34 -17.19
CA PRO A 26 24.58 2.20 -16.10
C PRO A 26 24.46 3.69 -16.47
N ARG A 27 23.83 4.46 -15.61
CA ARG A 27 23.69 5.92 -15.76
C ARG A 27 23.75 6.61 -14.40
N ASP A 28 24.06 7.90 -14.45
CA ASP A 28 23.99 8.78 -13.30
C ASP A 28 22.55 9.31 -13.13
N VAL A 29 22.07 9.33 -11.89
CA VAL A 29 20.76 9.91 -11.52
C VAL A 29 21.00 10.99 -10.49
N LEU A 30 20.69 12.25 -10.85
CA LEU A 30 20.87 13.41 -9.98
C LEU A 30 19.57 13.79 -9.29
N CYS A 31 19.64 13.99 -7.99
CA CYS A 31 18.57 14.54 -7.17
C CYS A 31 18.91 15.98 -6.76
N HIS A 32 17.98 16.89 -6.97
CA HIS A 32 18.08 18.29 -6.57
C HIS A 32 16.73 18.79 -6.06
N ASP A 33 16.73 19.45 -4.90
CA ASP A 33 15.50 19.97 -4.27
C ASP A 33 14.35 18.95 -4.20
N GLY A 34 14.70 17.69 -3.89
CA GLY A 34 13.74 16.60 -3.72
C GLY A 34 13.21 15.98 -5.01
N ARG A 35 13.72 16.36 -6.19
CA ARG A 35 13.31 15.85 -7.49
C ARG A 35 14.48 15.27 -8.28
N PHE A 36 14.19 14.34 -9.16
CA PHE A 36 15.14 13.91 -10.17
C PHE A 36 15.30 15.03 -11.21
N VAL A 37 16.54 15.32 -11.57
CA VAL A 37 16.87 16.36 -12.57
C VAL A 37 17.85 15.81 -13.61
N ALA A 38 17.94 16.47 -14.76
CA ALA A 38 18.95 16.13 -15.76
C ALA A 38 20.35 16.20 -15.13
N ALA A 39 21.18 15.18 -15.36
CA ALA A 39 22.53 15.15 -14.83
C ALA A 39 23.36 16.26 -15.47
N ALA A 40 23.70 17.31 -14.69
CA ALA A 40 24.69 18.29 -15.09
C ALA A 40 26.07 17.85 -14.58
N ALA A 41 27.10 18.06 -15.36
CA ALA A 41 28.45 17.54 -15.12
C ALA A 41 29.15 18.10 -13.87
N ASP A 42 28.63 19.17 -13.24
CA ASP A 42 29.32 19.88 -12.16
C ASP A 42 28.43 20.05 -10.92
N GLY A 43 28.86 19.49 -9.79
CA GLY A 43 28.44 19.95 -8.47
C GLY A 43 27.62 19.02 -7.57
N ALA A 44 27.76 17.70 -7.67
CA ALA A 44 27.14 16.79 -6.69
C ALA A 44 27.79 16.93 -5.30
N GLY A 45 27.03 17.42 -4.30
CA GLY A 45 27.53 17.53 -2.92
C GLY A 45 27.72 16.15 -2.26
N ASN A 46 26.78 15.24 -2.44
CA ASN A 46 26.83 13.87 -1.94
C ASN A 46 26.76 12.87 -3.09
N VAL A 47 27.60 11.85 -3.06
CA VAL A 47 27.65 10.78 -4.06
C VAL A 47 27.39 9.45 -3.39
N LEU A 48 26.41 8.71 -3.90
CA LEU A 48 26.22 7.29 -3.59
C LEU A 48 26.67 6.48 -4.81
N ALA A 49 27.75 5.72 -4.65
CA ALA A 49 28.24 4.81 -5.67
C ALA A 49 27.25 3.66 -5.87
N CYS A 50 26.77 3.47 -7.10
CA CYS A 50 25.77 2.48 -7.47
C CYS A 50 26.25 1.57 -8.62
N GLU A 51 27.56 1.55 -8.92
CA GLU A 51 28.13 0.74 -9.97
C GLU A 51 27.82 -0.76 -9.73
N GLY A 52 27.24 -1.43 -10.72
CA GLY A 52 26.78 -2.81 -10.62
C GLY A 52 25.51 -3.03 -9.82
N MET A 53 24.89 -1.96 -9.30
CA MET A 53 23.64 -1.98 -8.55
C MET A 53 22.45 -1.62 -9.43
N TYR A 54 21.23 -1.81 -8.89
CA TYR A 54 19.96 -1.59 -9.55
C TYR A 54 19.16 -0.53 -8.82
N ILE A 55 18.73 0.49 -9.55
CA ILE A 55 17.95 1.62 -9.02
C ILE A 55 16.50 1.46 -9.50
N VAL A 56 15.58 1.23 -8.57
CA VAL A 56 14.14 1.21 -8.85
C VAL A 56 13.49 2.44 -8.21
N PRO A 57 12.32 2.91 -8.71
CA PRO A 57 11.56 3.96 -8.01
C PRO A 57 11.29 3.56 -6.57
N GLY A 58 11.08 4.52 -5.69
CA GLY A 58 10.58 4.25 -4.35
C GLY A 58 9.31 3.41 -4.41
N LEU A 59 9.28 2.33 -3.60
CA LEU A 59 8.16 1.40 -3.59
C LEU A 59 6.93 2.03 -2.94
N ILE A 60 5.76 1.60 -3.40
CA ILE A 60 4.45 2.08 -2.94
C ILE A 60 3.63 0.89 -2.46
N ASP A 61 3.09 0.99 -1.25
CA ASP A 61 2.13 0.03 -0.70
C ASP A 61 0.76 0.69 -0.56
N CYS A 62 -0.20 0.22 -1.34
CA CYS A 62 -1.52 0.83 -1.45
C CYS A 62 -2.51 0.38 -0.36
N HIS A 63 -2.10 -0.52 0.55
CA HIS A 63 -2.96 -1.02 1.61
C HIS A 63 -2.15 -1.42 2.84
N VAL A 64 -2.08 -0.53 3.82
CA VAL A 64 -1.43 -0.81 5.11
C VAL A 64 -2.30 -0.37 6.29
N HIS A 65 -1.97 -0.89 7.49
CA HIS A 65 -2.50 -0.48 8.78
C HIS A 65 -1.33 -0.25 9.75
N LEU A 66 -0.69 0.92 9.69
CA LEU A 66 0.54 1.23 10.46
C LEU A 66 0.34 1.22 11.97
N THR A 67 -0.90 1.33 12.47
CA THR A 67 -1.19 1.22 13.89
C THR A 67 -1.19 -0.22 14.41
N SER A 68 -1.17 -1.21 13.52
CA SER A 68 -1.17 -2.65 13.82
C SER A 68 0.21 -3.25 13.59
N SER A 69 0.57 -4.26 14.39
CA SER A 69 1.94 -4.83 14.41
C SER A 69 2.12 -6.11 13.62
N GLY A 70 1.03 -6.68 13.10
CA GLY A 70 1.03 -8.03 12.56
C GLY A 70 1.07 -9.13 13.63
N ALA A 71 0.70 -8.85 14.87
CA ALA A 71 0.55 -9.88 15.88
C ALA A 71 -0.60 -10.83 15.52
N GLY A 72 -0.48 -12.10 15.87
CA GLY A 72 -1.53 -13.10 15.59
C GLY A 72 -2.91 -12.72 16.16
N ASN A 73 -2.94 -12.04 17.31
CA ASN A 73 -4.15 -11.46 17.90
C ASN A 73 -3.90 -9.99 18.28
N GLU A 74 -3.94 -9.10 17.31
CA GLU A 74 -3.71 -7.66 17.49
C GLU A 74 -4.76 -7.02 18.42
N GLU A 75 -6.02 -7.43 18.34
CA GLU A 75 -7.08 -6.92 19.23
C GLU A 75 -6.78 -7.17 20.69
N SER A 76 -6.35 -8.38 21.02
CA SER A 76 -5.95 -8.74 22.39
C SER A 76 -4.74 -7.94 22.86
N LEU A 77 -3.76 -7.73 21.98
CA LEU A 77 -2.54 -6.99 22.27
C LEU A 77 -2.80 -5.51 22.52
N THR A 78 -3.74 -4.91 21.79
CA THR A 78 -4.02 -3.46 21.84
C THR A 78 -5.17 -3.09 22.76
N ARG A 79 -5.88 -4.06 23.32
CA ARG A 79 -7.00 -3.83 24.24
C ARG A 79 -6.55 -3.02 25.46
N GLY A 80 -7.16 -1.86 25.66
CA GLY A 80 -6.80 -0.94 26.75
C GLY A 80 -5.44 -0.24 26.59
N MET A 81 -4.77 -0.38 25.45
CA MET A 81 -3.50 0.30 25.20
C MET A 81 -3.75 1.81 25.07
N PRO A 82 -3.02 2.66 25.84
CA PRO A 82 -3.11 4.10 25.69
C PRO A 82 -2.77 4.58 24.28
N THR A 83 -3.49 5.57 23.77
CA THR A 83 -3.29 6.16 22.44
C THR A 83 -1.85 6.57 22.18
N ALA A 84 -1.17 7.16 23.19
CA ALA A 84 0.23 7.56 23.04
C ALA A 84 1.16 6.36 22.76
N ILE A 85 0.95 5.23 23.46
CA ILE A 85 1.75 4.01 23.21
C ILE A 85 1.47 3.46 21.80
N ARG A 86 0.21 3.48 21.38
CA ARG A 86 -0.18 3.08 20.01
C ARG A 86 0.48 3.97 18.96
N ALA A 87 0.55 5.28 19.19
CA ALA A 87 1.24 6.22 18.31
C ALA A 87 2.75 5.94 18.22
N PHE A 88 3.43 5.66 19.34
CA PHE A 88 4.86 5.30 19.33
C PHE A 88 5.13 3.99 18.59
N ARG A 89 4.23 3.01 18.69
CA ARG A 89 4.33 1.78 17.89
C ARG A 89 4.16 2.09 16.39
N ALA A 90 3.13 2.86 16.02
CA ALA A 90 2.89 3.25 14.62
C ALA A 90 4.08 4.00 14.01
N MET A 91 4.76 4.85 14.78
CA MET A 91 6.00 5.50 14.36
C MET A 91 7.10 4.48 14.03
N ARG A 92 7.32 3.46 14.88
CA ARG A 92 8.30 2.40 14.62
C ARG A 92 7.93 1.54 13.41
N HIS A 93 6.63 1.30 13.20
CA HIS A 93 6.14 0.58 12.03
C HIS A 93 6.38 1.38 10.74
N ALA A 94 6.10 2.68 10.76
CA ALA A 94 6.37 3.57 9.62
C ALA A 94 7.87 3.60 9.27
N GLU A 95 8.75 3.68 10.29
CA GLU A 95 10.20 3.62 10.09
C GLU A 95 10.63 2.29 9.46
N ALA A 96 10.11 1.16 9.94
CA ALA A 96 10.41 -0.16 9.37
C ALA A 96 9.96 -0.29 7.92
N THR A 97 8.75 0.20 7.60
CA THR A 97 8.20 0.22 6.24
C THR A 97 9.06 1.08 5.29
N LEU A 98 9.50 2.27 5.76
CA LEU A 98 10.41 3.13 4.98
C LEU A 98 11.75 2.44 4.69
N ARG A 99 12.36 1.80 5.70
CA ARG A 99 13.62 1.08 5.56
C ARG A 99 13.55 -0.11 4.61
N ALA A 100 12.36 -0.70 4.46
CA ALA A 100 12.07 -1.75 3.47
C ALA A 100 11.89 -1.20 2.04
N GLY A 101 12.12 0.10 1.81
CA GLY A 101 12.05 0.73 0.49
C GLY A 101 10.72 1.34 0.12
N PHE A 102 9.69 1.24 0.98
CA PHE A 102 8.37 1.81 0.73
C PHE A 102 8.36 3.29 1.14
N THR A 103 8.47 4.18 0.15
CA THR A 103 8.55 5.64 0.36
C THR A 103 7.18 6.32 0.41
N LEU A 104 6.15 5.64 -0.11
CA LEU A 104 4.75 6.06 -0.08
C LEU A 104 3.86 4.89 0.32
N VAL A 105 2.90 5.13 1.21
CA VAL A 105 1.88 4.14 1.57
C VAL A 105 0.49 4.76 1.64
N ARG A 106 -0.55 3.94 1.41
CA ARG A 106 -1.95 4.30 1.69
C ARG A 106 -2.41 3.51 2.91
N ASP A 107 -2.64 4.21 4.02
CA ASP A 107 -3.14 3.61 5.28
C ASP A 107 -4.67 3.66 5.32
N LEU A 108 -5.30 2.50 5.23
CA LEU A 108 -6.73 2.34 5.00
C LEU A 108 -7.56 2.13 6.27
N GLY A 109 -7.06 2.55 7.41
CA GLY A 109 -7.87 2.58 8.61
C GLY A 109 -7.06 2.55 9.90
N ALA A 110 -7.37 3.47 10.80
CA ALA A 110 -6.78 3.50 12.13
C ALA A 110 -7.75 4.06 13.16
N PRO A 111 -7.68 3.58 14.41
CA PRO A 111 -8.46 4.16 15.49
C PRO A 111 -8.02 5.60 15.75
N GLU A 112 -8.97 6.44 16.20
CA GLU A 112 -8.70 7.81 16.66
C GLU A 112 -7.96 8.69 15.63
N HIS A 113 -8.10 8.41 14.33
CA HIS A 113 -7.38 9.09 13.24
C HIS A 113 -5.85 9.07 13.38
N LEU A 114 -5.29 8.08 14.09
CA LEU A 114 -3.84 8.02 14.35
C LEU A 114 -3.01 8.00 13.08
N ASN A 115 -3.51 7.40 11.97
CA ASN A 115 -2.83 7.41 10.68
C ASN A 115 -2.75 8.82 10.08
N ILE A 116 -3.78 9.66 10.24
CA ILE A 116 -3.74 11.07 9.81
C ILE A 116 -2.73 11.86 10.65
N HIS A 117 -2.71 11.63 11.96
CA HIS A 117 -1.75 12.30 12.85
C HIS A 117 -0.31 11.87 12.56
N LEU A 118 -0.09 10.58 12.27
CA LEU A 118 1.20 10.04 11.85
C LEU A 118 1.66 10.64 10.51
N ALA A 119 0.77 10.69 9.51
CA ALA A 119 1.03 11.31 8.22
C ALA A 119 1.50 12.76 8.37
N ARG A 120 0.81 13.53 9.22
CA ARG A 120 1.15 14.91 9.51
C ARG A 120 2.51 15.03 10.23
N ALA A 121 2.76 14.20 11.24
CA ALA A 121 4.04 14.23 11.97
C ALA A 121 5.24 13.96 11.06
N ILE A 122 5.08 13.04 10.07
CA ILE A 122 6.09 12.77 9.05
C ILE A 122 6.24 13.97 8.10
N ALA A 123 5.13 14.53 7.61
CA ALA A 123 5.16 15.69 6.71
C ALA A 123 5.78 16.94 7.36
N ASP A 124 5.54 17.13 8.65
CA ASP A 124 6.13 18.22 9.45
C ASP A 124 7.61 17.94 9.84
N GLY A 125 8.15 16.77 9.48
CA GLY A 125 9.55 16.37 9.78
C GLY A 125 9.82 16.07 11.26
N LEU A 126 8.79 15.79 12.06
CA LEU A 126 8.93 15.42 13.46
C LEU A 126 9.46 14.00 13.65
N ILE A 127 9.16 13.12 12.71
CA ILE A 127 9.58 11.72 12.67
C ILE A 127 9.88 11.29 11.24
N GLU A 128 10.71 10.26 11.08
CA GLU A 128 10.96 9.63 9.80
C GLU A 128 9.90 8.57 9.46
N GLY A 129 9.53 8.49 8.19
CA GLY A 129 8.57 7.52 7.68
C GLY A 129 8.26 7.75 6.19
N PRO A 130 7.46 6.86 5.58
CA PRO A 130 6.98 7.05 4.23
C PRO A 130 6.02 8.24 4.16
N THR A 131 5.77 8.77 2.98
CA THR A 131 4.60 9.61 2.74
C THR A 131 3.34 8.75 2.96
N ILE A 132 2.34 9.25 3.70
CA ILE A 132 1.15 8.48 4.03
C ILE A 132 -0.10 9.16 3.47
N LEU A 133 -0.84 8.45 2.61
CA LEU A 133 -2.22 8.79 2.25
C LEU A 133 -3.14 8.08 3.25
N ALA A 134 -3.51 8.76 4.32
CA ALA A 134 -4.27 8.19 5.42
C ALA A 134 -5.79 8.33 5.19
N ALA A 135 -6.56 7.26 5.40
CA ALA A 135 -8.02 7.29 5.27
C ALA A 135 -8.76 7.77 6.53
N GLY A 136 -8.07 7.84 7.67
CA GLY A 136 -8.73 8.01 8.96
C GLY A 136 -9.44 6.73 9.38
N PHE A 137 -10.74 6.79 9.69
CA PHE A 137 -11.59 5.61 9.81
C PHE A 137 -12.07 5.16 8.43
N GLY A 138 -12.16 3.85 8.20
CA GLY A 138 -12.98 3.34 7.12
C GLY A 138 -14.47 3.57 7.42
N VAL A 139 -15.33 3.47 6.41
CA VAL A 139 -16.78 3.57 6.59
C VAL A 139 -17.42 2.22 6.33
N THR A 140 -18.23 1.74 7.27
CA THR A 140 -18.90 0.44 7.22
C THR A 140 -20.38 0.57 7.62
N MET A 141 -21.21 -0.40 7.24
CA MET A 141 -22.60 -0.45 7.76
C MET A 141 -22.60 -0.84 9.25
N THR A 142 -23.69 -0.59 9.96
CA THR A 142 -23.87 -1.05 11.35
C THR A 142 -23.61 -2.53 11.48
N GLY A 143 -22.64 -2.90 12.35
CA GLY A 143 -22.18 -4.30 12.55
C GLY A 143 -21.39 -4.89 11.39
N GLY A 144 -20.98 -4.09 10.41
CA GLY A 144 -20.18 -4.52 9.25
C GLY A 144 -18.72 -4.84 9.58
N HIS A 145 -17.93 -5.19 8.56
CA HIS A 145 -16.52 -5.49 8.75
C HIS A 145 -15.76 -4.26 9.28
N GLY A 146 -14.83 -4.48 10.22
CA GLY A 146 -14.00 -3.42 10.82
C GLY A 146 -14.69 -2.54 11.88
N HIS A 147 -15.99 -2.74 12.17
CA HIS A 147 -16.77 -1.91 13.08
C HIS A 147 -16.18 -1.79 14.50
N THR A 148 -15.41 -2.77 14.93
CA THR A 148 -14.90 -2.83 16.31
C THR A 148 -13.74 -1.87 16.61
N ALA A 149 -12.99 -1.43 15.59
CA ALA A 149 -11.73 -0.71 15.82
C ALA A 149 -11.39 0.38 14.80
N ILE A 150 -11.58 0.12 13.51
CA ILE A 150 -11.01 0.95 12.44
C ILE A 150 -12.05 1.57 11.51
N ALA A 151 -13.34 1.41 11.80
CA ALA A 151 -14.40 1.92 10.96
C ALA A 151 -15.43 2.74 11.73
N ARG A 152 -15.99 3.72 11.04
CA ARG A 152 -17.16 4.51 11.43
C ARG A 152 -18.40 3.87 10.81
N GLU A 153 -19.36 3.44 11.64
CA GLU A 153 -20.62 2.88 11.18
C GLU A 153 -21.54 3.95 10.59
N ALA A 154 -22.18 3.63 9.46
CA ALA A 154 -23.12 4.50 8.76
C ALA A 154 -24.12 3.66 7.97
N ASP A 155 -25.40 4.07 7.95
CA ASP A 155 -26.46 3.39 7.22
C ASP A 155 -27.22 4.39 6.34
N GLY A 156 -27.45 4.00 5.09
CA GLY A 156 -28.05 4.84 4.08
C GLY A 156 -27.10 5.90 3.48
N PRO A 157 -27.41 6.38 2.25
CA PRO A 157 -26.52 7.27 1.50
C PRO A 157 -26.15 8.56 2.24
N ASP A 158 -27.07 9.15 3.00
CA ASP A 158 -26.82 10.42 3.70
C ASP A 158 -25.86 10.27 4.87
N GLU A 159 -25.95 9.16 5.62
CA GLU A 159 -24.99 8.90 6.71
C GLU A 159 -23.61 8.50 6.18
N VAL A 160 -23.53 7.71 5.10
CA VAL A 160 -22.26 7.40 4.43
C VAL A 160 -21.60 8.70 3.93
N ARG A 161 -22.35 9.58 3.28
CA ARG A 161 -21.90 10.91 2.85
C ARG A 161 -21.34 11.72 4.03
N LYS A 162 -22.05 11.74 5.14
CA LYS A 162 -21.63 12.42 6.37
C LYS A 162 -20.34 11.79 6.92
N ALA A 163 -20.25 10.47 7.01
CA ALA A 163 -19.11 9.76 7.54
C ALA A 163 -17.85 10.05 6.71
N VAL A 164 -17.94 10.08 5.37
CA VAL A 164 -16.84 10.46 4.48
C VAL A 164 -16.40 11.90 4.70
N ARG A 165 -17.36 12.85 4.81
CA ARG A 165 -17.04 14.25 5.12
C ARG A 165 -16.35 14.42 6.47
N GLU A 166 -16.68 13.58 7.46
CA GLU A 166 -15.99 13.55 8.75
C GLU A 166 -14.51 13.19 8.58
N GLN A 167 -14.17 12.17 7.74
CA GLN A 167 -12.78 11.80 7.45
C GLN A 167 -12.05 12.92 6.68
N LEU A 168 -12.68 13.49 5.66
CA LEU A 168 -12.11 14.62 4.90
C LEU A 168 -11.81 15.82 5.80
N ARG A 169 -12.74 16.16 6.72
CA ARG A 169 -12.54 17.22 7.72
C ARG A 169 -11.37 16.92 8.66
N ALA A 170 -11.14 15.65 9.00
CA ALA A 170 -10.00 15.23 9.82
C ALA A 170 -8.67 15.32 9.08
N GLY A 171 -8.68 15.44 7.75
CA GLY A 171 -7.48 15.53 6.91
C GLY A 171 -7.15 14.26 6.13
N ALA A 172 -8.15 13.41 5.86
CA ALA A 172 -7.94 12.20 5.09
C ALA A 172 -7.36 12.48 3.69
N GLY A 173 -6.33 11.72 3.29
CA GLY A 173 -5.70 11.72 1.97
C GLY A 173 -6.31 10.71 0.99
N ALA A 174 -7.08 9.75 1.50
CA ALA A 174 -7.84 8.76 0.74
C ALA A 174 -9.11 8.41 1.53
N ILE A 175 -10.07 7.73 0.89
CA ILE A 175 -11.30 7.24 1.57
C ILE A 175 -11.34 5.72 1.49
N LYS A 176 -11.74 5.07 2.59
CA LYS A 176 -11.96 3.61 2.70
C LYS A 176 -13.42 3.33 2.96
N LEU A 177 -14.00 2.46 2.11
CA LEU A 177 -15.36 1.92 2.27
C LEU A 177 -15.27 0.40 2.45
N PHE A 178 -16.21 -0.18 3.22
CA PHE A 178 -16.32 -1.63 3.37
C PHE A 178 -17.56 -2.13 2.63
N ALA A 179 -17.35 -2.70 1.43
CA ALA A 179 -18.43 -3.17 0.56
C ALA A 179 -18.86 -4.62 0.83
N SER A 180 -18.11 -5.35 1.66
CA SER A 180 -18.46 -6.71 2.06
C SER A 180 -18.01 -7.01 3.49
N GLY A 181 -18.41 -8.17 4.00
CA GLY A 181 -17.83 -8.79 5.18
C GLY A 181 -16.36 -9.17 4.95
N GLY A 182 -15.73 -9.74 5.98
CA GLY A 182 -14.30 -10.09 5.91
C GLY A 182 -13.85 -11.11 6.94
N VAL A 183 -12.59 -11.53 6.83
CA VAL A 183 -12.01 -12.60 7.65
C VAL A 183 -11.85 -12.19 9.11
N MET A 184 -11.41 -10.94 9.38
CA MET A 184 -10.95 -10.54 10.70
C MET A 184 -12.06 -10.15 11.69
N THR A 185 -13.30 -9.91 11.27
CA THR A 185 -14.39 -9.49 12.15
C THR A 185 -15.25 -10.71 12.56
N PRO A 186 -15.41 -11.00 13.86
CA PRO A 186 -16.28 -12.07 14.33
C PRO A 186 -17.73 -11.89 13.85
N GLY A 187 -18.42 -12.98 13.49
CA GLY A 187 -19.84 -12.96 13.14
C GLY A 187 -20.17 -12.37 11.74
N VAL A 188 -19.21 -11.78 11.04
CA VAL A 188 -19.40 -11.20 9.70
C VAL A 188 -18.85 -12.18 8.65
N ASP A 189 -19.70 -12.69 7.75
CA ASP A 189 -19.27 -13.63 6.69
C ASP A 189 -18.58 -12.84 5.54
N PRO A 190 -17.41 -13.28 5.06
CA PRO A 190 -16.73 -12.66 3.92
C PRO A 190 -17.57 -12.58 2.64
N ARG A 191 -18.53 -13.49 2.44
CA ARG A 191 -19.44 -13.52 1.28
C ARG A 191 -20.65 -12.60 1.40
N ALA A 192 -20.85 -11.96 2.55
CA ALA A 192 -21.98 -11.06 2.74
C ALA A 192 -21.68 -9.68 2.14
N PRO A 193 -22.45 -9.19 1.15
CA PRO A 193 -22.34 -7.78 0.75
C PRO A 193 -22.76 -6.88 1.91
N SER A 194 -22.14 -5.70 2.02
CA SER A 194 -22.44 -4.73 3.08
C SER A 194 -23.32 -3.61 2.55
N PHE A 195 -22.71 -2.63 1.91
CA PHE A 195 -23.39 -1.49 1.34
C PHE A 195 -24.08 -1.80 0.01
N THR A 196 -25.20 -1.13 -0.25
CA THR A 196 -25.79 -1.00 -1.58
C THR A 196 -24.92 -0.12 -2.49
N GLU A 197 -25.14 -0.19 -3.80
CA GLU A 197 -24.49 0.68 -4.78
C GLU A 197 -24.72 2.18 -4.44
N ALA A 198 -25.95 2.57 -4.06
CA ALA A 198 -26.29 3.96 -3.74
C ALA A 198 -25.55 4.50 -2.51
N GLU A 199 -25.32 3.66 -1.48
CA GLU A 199 -24.55 4.02 -0.30
C GLU A 199 -23.07 4.22 -0.66
N LEU A 200 -22.49 3.30 -1.41
CA LEU A 200 -21.11 3.39 -1.89
C LEU A 200 -20.92 4.62 -2.79
N GLN A 201 -21.86 4.87 -3.72
CA GLN A 201 -21.82 6.04 -4.61
C GLN A 201 -21.81 7.34 -3.83
N ALA A 202 -22.62 7.46 -2.78
CA ALA A 202 -22.65 8.65 -1.93
C ALA A 202 -21.28 8.93 -1.28
N GLY A 203 -20.57 7.88 -0.88
CA GLY A 203 -19.21 8.01 -0.32
C GLY A 203 -18.15 8.37 -1.37
N VAL A 204 -18.18 7.69 -2.52
CA VAL A 204 -17.26 7.92 -3.64
C VAL A 204 -17.37 9.33 -4.19
N GLU A 205 -18.59 9.82 -4.39
CA GLU A 205 -18.84 11.21 -4.83
C GLU A 205 -18.19 12.25 -3.93
N GLU A 206 -18.26 12.07 -2.61
CA GLU A 206 -17.63 13.02 -1.68
C GLU A 206 -16.09 12.91 -1.69
N ALA A 207 -15.55 11.71 -1.86
CA ALA A 207 -14.10 11.52 -2.03
C ALA A 207 -13.61 12.25 -3.28
N HIS A 208 -14.24 12.01 -4.43
CA HIS A 208 -13.85 12.60 -5.71
C HIS A 208 -14.05 14.11 -5.77
N LYS A 209 -15.12 14.66 -5.16
CA LYS A 209 -15.28 16.12 -4.99
C LYS A 209 -14.13 16.77 -4.23
N ALA A 210 -13.51 16.03 -3.32
CA ALA A 210 -12.36 16.48 -2.54
C ALA A 210 -11.02 16.14 -3.21
N PHE A 211 -11.01 15.63 -4.44
CA PHE A 211 -9.82 15.15 -5.16
C PHE A 211 -9.07 14.05 -4.37
N ARG A 212 -9.83 13.11 -3.78
CA ARG A 212 -9.30 11.94 -3.07
C ARG A 212 -9.79 10.66 -3.73
N THR A 213 -8.92 9.66 -3.75
CA THR A 213 -9.28 8.32 -4.22
C THR A 213 -10.11 7.58 -3.17
N ALA A 214 -11.01 6.71 -3.64
CA ALA A 214 -11.85 5.84 -2.83
C ALA A 214 -11.46 4.37 -3.04
N ALA A 215 -11.14 3.68 -1.95
CA ALA A 215 -10.82 2.26 -1.90
C ALA A 215 -11.98 1.47 -1.28
N ALA A 216 -12.33 0.32 -1.84
CA ALA A 216 -13.34 -0.56 -1.28
C ALA A 216 -12.76 -1.91 -0.85
N HIS A 217 -12.81 -2.22 0.46
CA HIS A 217 -12.73 -3.61 0.89
C HIS A 217 -13.90 -4.37 0.29
N ALA A 218 -13.64 -5.32 -0.58
CA ALA A 218 -14.68 -6.08 -1.25
C ALA A 218 -14.18 -7.51 -1.55
N GLN A 219 -14.73 -8.47 -0.82
CA GLN A 219 -14.46 -9.91 -1.00
C GLN A 219 -15.59 -10.58 -1.76
N ALA A 220 -16.84 -10.29 -1.37
CA ALA A 220 -18.05 -10.85 -1.97
C ALA A 220 -18.32 -10.28 -3.38
N THR A 221 -18.67 -11.13 -4.34
CA THR A 221 -18.96 -10.78 -5.73
C THR A 221 -19.94 -9.60 -5.86
N GLU A 222 -21.04 -9.60 -5.14
CA GLU A 222 -22.03 -8.53 -5.21
C GLU A 222 -21.49 -7.22 -4.61
N GLY A 223 -20.74 -7.29 -3.49
CA GLY A 223 -20.07 -6.14 -2.90
C GLY A 223 -19.03 -5.53 -3.86
N ILE A 224 -18.27 -6.36 -4.57
CA ILE A 224 -17.31 -5.96 -5.59
C ILE A 224 -18.02 -5.20 -6.72
N LYS A 225 -19.10 -5.79 -7.28
CA LYS A 225 -19.86 -5.16 -8.37
C LYS A 225 -20.46 -3.83 -7.95
N ASN A 226 -21.08 -3.76 -6.76
CA ASN A 226 -21.64 -2.52 -6.22
C ASN A 226 -20.57 -1.44 -6.08
N ALA A 227 -19.38 -1.79 -5.58
CA ALA A 227 -18.27 -0.86 -5.41
C ALA A 227 -17.75 -0.33 -6.77
N ILE A 228 -17.58 -1.21 -7.76
CA ILE A 228 -17.13 -0.80 -9.10
C ILE A 228 -18.18 0.10 -9.76
N ARG A 229 -19.48 -0.25 -9.70
CA ARG A 229 -20.57 0.57 -10.27
C ARG A 229 -20.65 1.93 -9.59
N ALA A 230 -20.41 1.99 -8.28
CA ALA A 230 -20.33 3.23 -7.51
C ALA A 230 -19.13 4.12 -7.89
N GLY A 231 -18.14 3.58 -8.62
CA GLY A 231 -17.00 4.34 -9.15
C GLY A 231 -15.77 4.38 -8.24
N VAL A 232 -15.54 3.35 -7.41
CA VAL A 232 -14.30 3.27 -6.61
C VAL A 232 -13.06 3.17 -7.51
N ASP A 233 -11.94 3.71 -7.05
CA ASP A 233 -10.67 3.68 -7.78
C ASP A 233 -9.98 2.33 -7.63
N SER A 234 -10.18 1.64 -6.49
CA SER A 234 -9.61 0.31 -6.26
C SER A 234 -10.53 -0.62 -5.50
N ILE A 235 -10.45 -1.92 -5.87
CA ILE A 235 -11.00 -3.04 -5.12
C ILE A 235 -9.86 -3.67 -4.32
N GLU A 236 -10.02 -3.72 -3.01
CA GLU A 236 -9.10 -4.36 -2.10
C GLU A 236 -9.50 -5.83 -1.92
N HIS A 237 -8.54 -6.74 -1.98
CA HIS A 237 -8.69 -8.21 -1.93
C HIS A 237 -9.28 -8.81 -3.21
N GLY A 238 -10.54 -8.53 -3.57
CA GLY A 238 -11.14 -9.04 -4.81
C GLY A 238 -11.27 -10.58 -4.83
N ILE A 239 -11.70 -11.22 -3.72
CA ILE A 239 -11.59 -12.67 -3.54
C ILE A 239 -12.49 -13.46 -4.49
N TRP A 240 -13.72 -13.00 -4.73
CA TRP A 240 -14.66 -13.69 -5.61
C TRP A 240 -15.05 -12.78 -6.80
N LEU A 241 -14.06 -12.48 -7.65
CA LEU A 241 -14.29 -11.83 -8.95
C LEU A 241 -14.93 -12.85 -9.91
N ASP A 242 -16.05 -12.50 -10.50
CA ASP A 242 -16.62 -13.23 -11.64
C ASP A 242 -16.36 -12.47 -12.95
N GLU A 243 -16.75 -13.07 -14.07
CA GLU A 243 -16.56 -12.50 -15.41
C GLU A 243 -17.16 -11.08 -15.53
N GLU A 244 -18.35 -10.85 -14.95
CA GLU A 244 -19.00 -9.54 -14.97
C GLU A 244 -18.19 -8.51 -14.15
N ALA A 245 -17.72 -8.88 -12.96
CA ALA A 245 -16.92 -7.99 -12.13
C ALA A 245 -15.59 -7.60 -12.82
N ILE A 246 -14.93 -8.56 -13.46
CA ILE A 246 -13.71 -8.33 -14.26
C ILE A 246 -14.01 -7.40 -15.43
N GLY A 247 -15.10 -7.64 -16.17
CA GLY A 247 -15.54 -6.76 -17.26
C GLY A 247 -15.79 -5.32 -16.79
N LEU A 248 -16.47 -5.16 -15.66
CA LEU A 248 -16.70 -3.85 -15.03
C LEU A 248 -15.39 -3.15 -14.62
N MET A 249 -14.42 -3.90 -14.07
CA MET A 249 -13.10 -3.34 -13.71
C MET A 249 -12.37 -2.80 -14.95
N LEU A 250 -12.37 -3.57 -16.05
CA LEU A 250 -11.75 -3.17 -17.31
C LEU A 250 -12.43 -1.93 -17.90
N ASP A 251 -13.76 -1.90 -17.94
CA ASP A 251 -14.54 -0.80 -18.50
C ASP A 251 -14.38 0.50 -17.71
N ARG A 252 -14.24 0.42 -16.38
CA ARG A 252 -14.13 1.57 -15.48
C ARG A 252 -12.68 1.98 -15.18
N GLY A 253 -11.70 1.13 -15.51
CA GLY A 253 -10.30 1.33 -15.14
C GLY A 253 -10.06 1.17 -13.63
N THR A 254 -10.91 0.42 -12.94
CA THR A 254 -10.75 0.15 -11.49
C THR A 254 -9.57 -0.80 -11.27
N TYR A 255 -8.68 -0.45 -10.36
CA TYR A 255 -7.53 -1.27 -10.02
C TYR A 255 -7.87 -2.39 -9.04
N LEU A 256 -7.16 -3.52 -9.14
CA LEU A 256 -7.13 -4.54 -8.10
C LEU A 256 -5.93 -4.30 -7.16
N VAL A 257 -6.17 -4.29 -5.86
CA VAL A 257 -5.14 -4.32 -4.81
C VAL A 257 -5.28 -5.64 -4.08
N PRO A 258 -4.51 -6.68 -4.49
CA PRO A 258 -4.88 -8.06 -4.17
C PRO A 258 -4.62 -8.47 -2.73
N THR A 259 -3.60 -7.93 -2.07
CA THR A 259 -3.26 -8.27 -0.68
C THR A 259 -3.05 -9.76 -0.42
N LEU A 260 -2.35 -10.43 -1.34
CA LEU A 260 -2.08 -11.88 -1.27
C LEU A 260 -1.32 -12.27 0.00
N THR A 261 -0.55 -11.33 0.54
CA THR A 261 0.24 -11.52 1.76
C THR A 261 -0.65 -11.82 2.97
N ALA A 262 -1.78 -11.13 3.12
CA ALA A 262 -2.64 -11.26 4.30
C ALA A 262 -3.16 -12.70 4.52
N PRO A 263 -3.88 -13.34 3.58
CA PRO A 263 -4.35 -14.71 3.78
C PRO A 263 -3.20 -15.73 3.83
N THR A 264 -2.11 -15.49 3.08
CA THR A 264 -0.93 -16.37 3.08
C THR A 264 -0.27 -16.39 4.45
N GLN A 265 -0.09 -15.24 5.09
CA GLN A 265 0.52 -15.12 6.42
C GLN A 265 -0.40 -15.64 7.53
N ILE A 266 -1.71 -15.46 7.41
CA ILE A 266 -2.69 -16.07 8.34
C ILE A 266 -2.60 -17.59 8.29
N ASP A 267 -2.50 -18.18 7.10
CA ASP A 267 -2.39 -19.64 6.92
C ASP A 267 -1.06 -20.16 7.49
N ALA A 268 0.05 -19.52 7.15
CA ALA A 268 1.38 -19.87 7.62
C ALA A 268 1.54 -19.76 9.15
N GLY A 269 0.93 -18.75 9.78
CA GLY A 269 1.01 -18.53 11.23
C GLY A 269 0.18 -19.54 12.04
N GLY A 270 -0.99 -19.87 11.56
CA GLY A 270 -1.88 -20.83 12.20
C GLY A 270 -2.23 -20.49 13.65
N ALA A 271 -2.69 -21.49 14.38
CA ALA A 271 -3.09 -21.36 15.78
C ALA A 271 -1.90 -21.11 16.72
N GLU A 272 -0.71 -21.57 16.36
CA GLU A 272 0.51 -21.44 17.17
C GLU A 272 0.94 -19.98 17.30
N ALA A 273 0.62 -19.13 16.31
CA ALA A 273 0.84 -17.69 16.36
C ALA A 273 -0.20 -16.94 17.20
N GLY A 274 -1.18 -17.64 17.80
CA GLY A 274 -2.26 -17.04 18.58
C GLY A 274 -3.38 -16.46 17.74
N ILE A 275 -3.48 -16.82 16.45
CA ILE A 275 -4.55 -16.36 15.56
C ILE A 275 -5.87 -16.99 16.00
N PRO A 276 -6.95 -16.19 16.18
CA PRO A 276 -8.25 -16.72 16.58
C PRO A 276 -8.80 -17.76 15.62
N GLY A 277 -9.39 -18.86 16.16
CA GLY A 277 -9.87 -19.99 15.37
C GLY A 277 -10.87 -19.59 14.28
N PHE A 278 -11.77 -18.63 14.55
CA PHE A 278 -12.73 -18.15 13.56
C PHE A 278 -12.06 -17.48 12.34
N MET A 279 -10.91 -16.81 12.55
CA MET A 279 -10.14 -16.22 11.43
C MET A 279 -9.52 -17.33 10.57
N LEU A 280 -8.92 -18.35 11.22
CA LEU A 280 -8.35 -19.51 10.51
C LEU A 280 -9.40 -20.27 9.69
N GLU A 281 -10.59 -20.48 10.25
CA GLU A 281 -11.69 -21.13 9.54
C GLU A 281 -12.16 -20.33 8.32
N LYS A 282 -12.29 -19.01 8.46
CA LYS A 282 -12.66 -18.14 7.34
C LYS A 282 -11.53 -18.07 6.30
N ASN A 283 -10.26 -17.98 6.75
CA ASN A 283 -9.12 -17.90 5.86
C ASN A 283 -8.99 -19.13 4.96
N LYS A 284 -9.21 -20.33 5.50
CA LYS A 284 -9.23 -21.58 4.73
C LYS A 284 -10.29 -21.60 3.62
N ARG A 285 -11.36 -20.83 3.78
CA ARG A 285 -12.45 -20.74 2.80
C ARG A 285 -12.17 -19.75 1.68
N VAL A 286 -11.18 -18.88 1.84
CA VAL A 286 -10.94 -17.76 0.92
C VAL A 286 -9.61 -17.85 0.19
N ILE A 287 -8.59 -18.48 0.76
CA ILE A 287 -7.21 -18.38 0.25
C ILE A 287 -7.04 -18.95 -1.17
N GLU A 288 -7.62 -20.10 -1.48
CA GLU A 288 -7.54 -20.72 -2.80
C GLU A 288 -8.33 -19.92 -3.85
N ASP A 289 -9.57 -19.52 -3.50
CA ASP A 289 -10.43 -18.68 -4.35
C ASP A 289 -9.76 -17.32 -4.62
N HIS A 290 -9.07 -16.75 -3.62
CA HIS A 290 -8.37 -15.47 -3.75
C HIS A 290 -7.25 -15.53 -4.78
N ILE A 291 -6.39 -16.55 -4.70
CA ILE A 291 -5.30 -16.75 -5.67
C ILE A 291 -5.87 -16.95 -7.07
N ALA A 292 -6.89 -17.80 -7.22
CA ALA A 292 -7.53 -18.07 -8.50
C ALA A 292 -8.19 -16.81 -9.09
N SER A 293 -8.87 -16.02 -8.26
CA SER A 293 -9.49 -14.74 -8.64
C SER A 293 -8.45 -13.74 -9.13
N TYR A 294 -7.35 -13.59 -8.39
CA TYR A 294 -6.23 -12.74 -8.78
C TYR A 294 -5.64 -13.15 -10.14
N GLN A 295 -5.36 -14.45 -10.33
CA GLN A 295 -4.83 -14.97 -11.60
C GLN A 295 -5.76 -14.68 -12.77
N THR A 296 -7.06 -14.92 -12.60
CA THR A 296 -8.07 -14.63 -13.63
C THR A 296 -8.12 -13.14 -13.98
N ALA A 297 -8.05 -12.26 -12.98
CA ALA A 297 -8.04 -10.81 -13.21
C ALA A 297 -6.78 -10.36 -13.96
N VAL A 298 -5.61 -10.89 -13.60
CA VAL A 298 -4.33 -10.61 -14.27
C VAL A 298 -4.35 -11.09 -15.72
N GLU A 299 -4.82 -12.31 -15.98
CA GLU A 299 -4.95 -12.88 -17.33
C GLU A 299 -5.90 -12.05 -18.20
N ALA A 300 -6.97 -11.51 -17.62
CA ALA A 300 -7.91 -10.63 -18.32
C ALA A 300 -7.35 -9.23 -18.58
N GLY A 301 -6.22 -8.84 -17.98
CA GLY A 301 -5.58 -7.55 -18.16
C GLY A 301 -6.03 -6.45 -17.18
N VAL A 302 -6.66 -6.81 -16.06
CA VAL A 302 -6.96 -5.86 -14.98
C VAL A 302 -5.66 -5.29 -14.44
N LYS A 303 -5.56 -3.96 -14.31
CA LYS A 303 -4.41 -3.33 -13.69
C LYS A 303 -4.37 -3.63 -12.19
N VAL A 304 -3.17 -3.99 -11.69
CA VAL A 304 -2.92 -4.32 -10.30
C VAL A 304 -2.04 -3.25 -9.66
N ALA A 305 -2.33 -2.86 -8.42
CA ALA A 305 -1.42 -2.07 -7.61
C ALA A 305 -1.05 -2.86 -6.34
N ALA A 306 0.22 -2.83 -5.94
CA ALA A 306 0.70 -3.55 -4.78
C ALA A 306 0.08 -2.98 -3.49
N GLY A 307 -0.42 -3.86 -2.64
CA GLY A 307 -0.91 -3.54 -1.31
C GLY A 307 -0.92 -4.80 -0.47
N THR A 308 -0.32 -4.73 0.72
CA THR A 308 -0.03 -5.90 1.54
C THR A 308 -1.11 -6.25 2.54
N ASP A 309 -1.94 -5.28 2.94
CA ASP A 309 -2.76 -5.33 4.16
C ASP A 309 -1.87 -5.52 5.42
N GLN A 310 -0.69 -4.85 5.40
CA GLN A 310 0.27 -4.86 6.52
C GLN A 310 -0.42 -4.50 7.85
N GLY A 311 -0.14 -5.27 8.87
CA GLY A 311 -0.77 -5.17 10.19
C GLY A 311 -1.80 -6.26 10.46
N THR A 312 -2.22 -7.01 9.44
CA THR A 312 -2.99 -8.26 9.61
C THR A 312 -2.12 -9.36 10.23
N PRO A 313 -2.69 -10.43 10.80
CA PRO A 313 -1.92 -11.44 11.51
C PRO A 313 -0.73 -11.97 10.72
N MET A 314 0.44 -11.96 11.35
CA MET A 314 1.77 -12.35 10.83
C MET A 314 2.32 -11.50 9.69
N ASN A 315 1.58 -10.52 9.21
CA ASN A 315 1.98 -9.58 8.16
C ASN A 315 2.61 -8.31 8.79
N ARG A 316 3.91 -8.38 9.01
CA ARG A 316 4.63 -7.40 9.86
C ARG A 316 5.09 -6.17 9.09
N PRO A 317 5.15 -5.00 9.77
CA PRO A 317 5.78 -3.80 9.22
C PRO A 317 7.23 -4.05 8.79
N GLY A 318 7.58 -3.65 7.57
CA GLY A 318 8.90 -3.86 6.98
C GLY A 318 9.05 -5.14 6.16
N GLU A 319 8.02 -6.01 6.12
CA GLU A 319 7.97 -7.21 5.28
C GLU A 319 7.14 -7.00 4.00
N ASN A 320 6.82 -5.76 3.67
CA ASN A 320 5.92 -5.38 2.58
C ASN A 320 6.35 -5.90 1.19
N GLY A 321 7.63 -6.12 0.96
CA GLY A 321 8.16 -6.67 -0.30
C GLY A 321 7.61 -8.06 -0.65
N GLN A 322 7.08 -8.80 0.32
CA GLN A 322 6.49 -10.13 0.11
C GLN A 322 5.30 -10.09 -0.86
N GLU A 323 4.50 -9.03 -0.85
CA GLU A 323 3.38 -8.88 -1.79
C GLU A 323 3.86 -8.87 -3.25
N ILE A 324 4.95 -8.16 -3.53
CA ILE A 324 5.52 -8.05 -4.87
C ILE A 324 6.00 -9.44 -5.36
N VAL A 325 6.61 -10.20 -4.44
CA VAL A 325 7.04 -11.59 -4.71
C VAL A 325 5.83 -12.49 -4.98
N LEU A 326 4.79 -12.41 -4.15
CA LEU A 326 3.57 -13.21 -4.33
C LEU A 326 2.85 -12.87 -5.63
N MET A 327 2.72 -11.58 -5.96
CA MET A 327 2.13 -11.16 -7.24
C MET A 327 2.88 -11.74 -8.44
N ALA A 328 4.23 -11.77 -8.39
CA ALA A 328 5.03 -12.36 -9.44
C ALA A 328 4.89 -13.89 -9.49
N ASN A 329 4.86 -14.56 -8.34
CA ASN A 329 4.70 -16.01 -8.27
C ASN A 329 3.34 -16.50 -8.77
N HIS A 330 2.32 -15.64 -8.74
CA HIS A 330 0.95 -15.98 -9.11
C HIS A 330 0.46 -15.34 -10.42
N GLY A 331 1.34 -14.79 -11.28
CA GLY A 331 0.92 -14.43 -12.64
C GLY A 331 1.58 -13.21 -13.26
N LEU A 332 2.04 -12.23 -12.47
CA LEU A 332 2.76 -11.09 -13.04
C LEU A 332 4.20 -11.47 -13.41
N THR A 333 4.72 -10.86 -14.46
CA THR A 333 6.18 -10.88 -14.67
C THR A 333 6.88 -10.03 -13.60
N PRO A 334 8.15 -10.26 -13.26
CA PRO A 334 8.90 -9.42 -12.32
C PRO A 334 8.82 -7.92 -12.65
N ALA A 335 8.95 -7.57 -13.94
CA ALA A 335 8.84 -6.19 -14.40
C ALA A 335 7.44 -5.59 -14.14
N THR A 336 6.38 -6.37 -14.37
CA THR A 336 5.01 -5.92 -14.13
C THR A 336 4.70 -5.82 -12.62
N ALA A 337 5.25 -6.73 -11.81
CA ALA A 337 5.14 -6.65 -10.34
C ALA A 337 5.83 -5.39 -9.78
N LEU A 338 6.98 -4.99 -10.35
CA LEU A 338 7.61 -3.70 -10.02
C LEU A 338 6.74 -2.51 -10.43
N LEU A 339 6.11 -2.54 -11.61
CA LEU A 339 5.17 -1.48 -12.02
C LEU A 339 3.97 -1.39 -11.06
N ALA A 340 3.43 -2.54 -10.62
CA ALA A 340 2.34 -2.59 -9.65
C ALA A 340 2.71 -1.96 -8.30
N ALA A 341 3.99 -1.99 -7.92
CA ALA A 341 4.51 -1.39 -6.70
C ALA A 341 5.14 0.00 -6.91
N THR A 342 5.05 0.58 -8.10
CA THR A 342 5.66 1.88 -8.44
C THR A 342 4.73 2.72 -9.32
N ALA A 343 4.90 2.71 -10.64
CA ALA A 343 4.19 3.61 -11.55
C ALA A 343 2.67 3.38 -11.57
N TRP A 344 2.20 2.13 -11.57
CA TRP A 344 0.76 1.82 -11.54
C TRP A 344 0.13 2.15 -10.19
N ALA A 345 0.85 1.89 -9.07
CA ALA A 345 0.39 2.31 -7.75
C ALA A 345 0.28 3.84 -7.66
N ALA A 346 1.28 4.57 -8.15
CA ALA A 346 1.23 6.03 -8.19
C ALA A 346 0.07 6.54 -9.07
N GLU A 347 -0.16 5.95 -10.25
CA GLU A 347 -1.27 6.28 -11.15
C GLU A 347 -2.63 6.08 -10.44
N MET A 348 -2.85 4.91 -9.82
CA MET A 348 -4.07 4.61 -9.06
C MET A 348 -4.31 5.60 -7.92
N LEU A 349 -3.24 6.08 -7.26
CA LEU A 349 -3.33 7.04 -6.17
C LEU A 349 -3.48 8.51 -6.64
N GLY A 350 -3.55 8.75 -7.97
CA GLY A 350 -3.62 10.10 -8.54
C GLY A 350 -2.30 10.87 -8.49
N LEU A 351 -1.17 10.17 -8.31
CA LEU A 351 0.18 10.74 -8.18
C LEU A 351 1.12 10.33 -9.33
N GLY A 352 0.58 9.78 -10.42
CA GLY A 352 1.35 9.23 -11.54
C GLY A 352 2.23 10.23 -12.28
N GLU A 353 1.91 11.54 -12.21
CA GLU A 353 2.71 12.62 -12.79
C GLU A 353 3.86 13.10 -11.88
N GLU A 354 3.90 12.61 -10.64
CA GLU A 354 4.87 13.09 -9.65
C GLU A 354 5.73 11.99 -9.03
N ARG A 355 5.24 10.75 -8.97
CA ARG A 355 5.86 9.62 -8.25
C ARG A 355 5.82 8.34 -9.07
N GLY A 356 6.58 7.33 -8.63
CA GLY A 356 6.60 5.98 -9.19
C GLY A 356 7.54 5.79 -10.38
N ARG A 357 8.36 6.80 -10.72
CA ARG A 357 9.36 6.74 -11.81
C ARG A 357 10.66 7.40 -11.40
N VAL A 358 11.76 6.96 -12.06
CA VAL A 358 13.07 7.62 -11.94
C VAL A 358 13.29 8.45 -13.21
N ASP A 359 12.42 9.44 -13.38
CA ASP A 359 12.42 10.35 -14.54
C ASP A 359 12.56 11.79 -14.09
N GLU A 360 13.07 12.66 -14.97
CA GLU A 360 13.24 14.09 -14.70
C GLU A 360 11.91 14.74 -14.31
N GLY A 361 11.94 15.57 -13.26
CA GLY A 361 10.78 16.26 -12.69
C GLY A 361 10.02 15.47 -11.63
N TYR A 362 10.19 14.13 -11.55
CA TYR A 362 9.56 13.30 -10.53
C TYR A 362 10.21 13.50 -9.17
N ILE A 363 9.43 13.28 -8.10
CA ILE A 363 9.94 13.27 -6.73
C ILE A 363 11.02 12.20 -6.62
N ALA A 364 12.15 12.55 -6.03
CA ALA A 364 13.34 11.71 -5.99
C ALA A 364 13.23 10.65 -4.87
N ASP A 365 12.35 9.69 -5.11
CA ASP A 365 12.17 8.48 -4.30
C ASP A 365 12.77 7.29 -5.07
N ALA A 366 13.73 6.59 -4.47
CA ALA A 366 14.39 5.44 -5.10
C ALA A 366 14.83 4.40 -4.07
N VAL A 367 14.91 3.15 -4.52
CA VAL A 367 15.55 2.06 -3.80
C VAL A 367 16.74 1.56 -4.62
N VAL A 368 17.89 1.45 -3.97
CA VAL A 368 19.11 0.88 -4.57
C VAL A 368 19.26 -0.54 -4.08
N LEU A 369 19.33 -1.49 -5.02
CA LEU A 369 19.42 -2.92 -4.77
C LEU A 369 20.76 -3.46 -5.24
N SER A 370 21.35 -4.40 -4.50
CA SER A 370 22.59 -5.09 -4.87
C SER A 370 22.39 -6.20 -5.89
N ARG A 371 21.14 -6.67 -6.11
CA ARG A 371 20.78 -7.75 -7.04
C ARG A 371 19.71 -7.29 -8.01
N ASP A 372 19.70 -7.87 -9.21
CA ASP A 372 18.70 -7.59 -10.26
C ASP A 372 17.33 -8.17 -9.87
N PRO A 373 16.33 -7.32 -9.56
CA PRO A 373 14.99 -7.80 -9.19
C PRO A 373 14.19 -8.33 -10.40
N LEU A 374 14.63 -8.12 -11.64
CA LEU A 374 14.00 -8.76 -12.81
C LEU A 374 14.50 -10.18 -13.02
N ALA A 375 15.74 -10.48 -12.60
CA ALA A 375 16.28 -11.83 -12.60
C ALA A 375 15.85 -12.64 -11.36
N ASP A 376 15.72 -11.96 -10.21
CA ASP A 376 15.30 -12.55 -8.94
C ASP A 376 14.44 -11.53 -8.16
N ILE A 377 13.14 -11.64 -8.30
CA ILE A 377 12.18 -10.71 -7.66
C ILE A 377 12.26 -10.74 -6.12
N THR A 378 12.81 -11.81 -5.53
CA THR A 378 12.97 -11.89 -4.07
C THR A 378 13.94 -10.85 -3.52
N ALA A 379 14.77 -10.23 -4.37
CA ALA A 379 15.64 -9.11 -4.00
C ALA A 379 14.87 -7.92 -3.39
N ILE A 380 13.62 -7.72 -3.81
CA ILE A 380 12.75 -6.64 -3.28
C ILE A 380 12.32 -6.90 -1.83
N ALA A 381 12.20 -8.16 -1.43
CA ALA A 381 11.76 -8.57 -0.10
C ALA A 381 12.94 -8.92 0.83
N ASP A 382 14.16 -8.88 0.33
CA ASP A 382 15.37 -9.22 1.09
C ASP A 382 16.04 -7.95 1.66
N PRO A 383 15.97 -7.72 2.98
CA PRO A 383 16.60 -6.54 3.59
C PRO A 383 18.10 -6.43 3.32
N THR A 384 18.78 -7.57 3.04
CA THR A 384 20.22 -7.57 2.75
C THR A 384 20.53 -7.12 1.31
N ALA A 385 19.56 -7.20 0.42
CA ALA A 385 19.67 -6.71 -0.94
C ALA A 385 19.42 -5.21 -1.06
N ILE A 386 18.70 -4.60 -0.10
CA ILE A 386 18.45 -3.15 -0.06
C ILE A 386 19.73 -2.45 0.42
N VAL A 387 20.43 -1.77 -0.48
CA VAL A 387 21.67 -1.03 -0.20
C VAL A 387 21.35 0.35 0.37
N ALA A 388 20.37 1.05 -0.22
CA ALA A 388 19.95 2.35 0.23
C ALA A 388 18.50 2.64 -0.16
N VAL A 389 17.85 3.48 0.65
CA VAL A 389 16.54 4.09 0.35
C VAL A 389 16.70 5.59 0.27
N VAL A 390 16.26 6.16 -0.82
CA VAL A 390 16.22 7.61 -1.07
C VAL A 390 14.76 8.06 -1.01
N LYS A 391 14.47 9.07 -0.20
CA LYS A 391 13.17 9.71 -0.11
C LYS A 391 13.32 11.23 -0.20
N ASP A 392 12.53 11.85 -1.06
CA ASP A 392 12.58 13.28 -1.32
C ASP A 392 14.02 13.79 -1.59
N GLY A 393 14.82 12.99 -2.34
CA GLY A 393 16.20 13.30 -2.70
C GLY A 393 17.24 13.15 -1.58
N ARG A 394 16.89 12.53 -0.45
CA ARG A 394 17.77 12.26 0.69
C ARG A 394 17.93 10.78 0.94
N VAL A 395 19.13 10.33 1.26
CA VAL A 395 19.35 8.96 1.74
C VAL A 395 18.79 8.87 3.15
N VAL A 396 17.69 8.12 3.32
CA VAL A 396 17.00 7.91 4.60
C VAL A 396 17.34 6.57 5.25
N HIS A 397 17.86 5.64 4.46
CA HIS A 397 18.38 4.36 4.95
C HIS A 397 19.58 3.96 4.11
N ARG A 398 20.63 3.42 4.77
CA ARG A 398 21.79 2.82 4.12
C ARG A 398 22.19 1.57 4.89
N ASN A 399 22.38 0.49 4.12
CA ASN A 399 22.91 -0.75 4.66
C ASN A 399 24.44 -0.77 4.45
N ASP A 400 25.18 -0.37 5.48
CA ASP A 400 26.65 -0.25 5.39
C ASP A 400 27.38 -1.59 5.45
N GLY A 401 26.65 -2.74 5.32
CA GLY A 401 27.28 -4.08 5.36
C GLY A 401 28.02 -4.39 6.66
N GLY A 402 27.84 -3.60 7.66
CA GLY A 402 28.64 -3.60 8.88
C GLY A 402 27.99 -4.37 10.01
N THR A 403 28.72 -5.32 10.48
CA THR A 403 28.74 -5.88 11.83
C THR A 403 28.17 -4.91 12.87
N ARG A 404 27.01 -5.28 13.44
CA ARG A 404 26.65 -4.85 14.78
C ARG A 404 27.38 -5.70 15.79
#